data_a776504bac36f7aa047eb4460a3dbb1f
#
_entry.id   a776504bac36f7aa047eb4460a3dbb1f
#
_cell.length_a   1.000
_cell.length_b   1.000
_cell.length_c   1.000
_cell.angle_alpha   90.00
_cell.angle_beta   90.00
_cell.angle_gamma   90.00
#
_symmetry.space_group_name_H-M   'P 1'
#
loop_
_entity.id
_entity.type
_entity.pdbx_description
1 polymer ?
#
loop_
_entity_poly.entity_id
_entity_poly.type
_entity_poly.pdbx_seq_one_letter_code
_entity_poly.pdbx_strand_id
1 'polypeptide(L)'
;MATVFDDDQYYLICYDDKHDGLANYRVDRMDKVKILEESITPSPEVEGTDLAERQRQMFGMFSGEIKTVTFEADRRLIDVIFDKFGNRVEIFRADKEKLHCRVEVQAGPMFIAWCCSFDTRLRVTSPPSVVEMVKEHLTRTLEQYK
;
A
#
# COMPACT_ATOMS: atom_id res chain seq x y z
N MET A 1 -17.10 -4.54 -10.06
CA MET A 1 -17.10 -5.01 -8.66
C MET A 1 -16.20 -6.23 -8.56
N ALA A 2 -15.29 -6.28 -7.60
CA ALA A 2 -14.39 -7.41 -7.37
C ALA A 2 -14.18 -7.64 -5.88
N THR A 3 -13.85 -8.89 -5.52
CA THR A 3 -13.51 -9.25 -4.14
C THR A 3 -12.01 -9.58 -4.08
N VAL A 4 -11.34 -9.07 -3.06
CA VAL A 4 -9.91 -9.22 -2.86
C VAL A 4 -9.65 -9.69 -1.43
N PHE A 5 -8.68 -10.61 -1.27
CA PHE A 5 -8.19 -11.05 0.03
C PHE A 5 -6.83 -10.40 0.31
N ASP A 6 -6.72 -9.67 1.42
CA ASP A 6 -5.51 -8.99 1.85
C ASP A 6 -5.47 -8.91 3.38
N ASP A 7 -4.30 -9.19 3.97
CA ASP A 7 -4.06 -9.11 5.42
C ASP A 7 -5.15 -9.82 6.24
N ASP A 8 -5.43 -11.09 5.89
CA ASP A 8 -6.45 -11.96 6.51
C ASP A 8 -7.90 -11.46 6.42
N GLN A 9 -8.19 -10.50 5.55
CA GLN A 9 -9.52 -9.93 5.37
C GLN A 9 -9.97 -9.94 3.90
N TYR A 10 -11.28 -10.09 3.70
CA TYR A 10 -11.89 -9.89 2.39
C TYR A 10 -12.37 -8.46 2.22
N TYR A 11 -12.07 -7.89 1.07
CA TYR A 11 -12.48 -6.55 0.67
C TYR A 11 -13.31 -6.61 -0.60
N LEU A 12 -14.40 -5.85 -0.64
CA LEU A 12 -15.16 -5.56 -1.83
C LEU A 12 -14.60 -4.27 -2.46
N ILE A 13 -14.15 -4.37 -3.70
CA ILE A 13 -13.75 -3.20 -4.50
C ILE A 13 -14.91 -2.86 -5.44
N CYS A 14 -15.41 -1.66 -5.33
CA CYS A 14 -16.48 -1.15 -6.18
C CYS A 14 -16.34 0.34 -6.43
N TYR A 15 -16.98 0.83 -7.48
CA TYR A 15 -17.17 2.26 -7.67
C TYR A 15 -18.20 2.76 -6.65
N ASP A 16 -17.92 3.88 -6.01
CA ASP A 16 -18.83 4.53 -5.07
C ASP A 16 -19.01 6.00 -5.44
N ASP A 17 -20.24 6.34 -5.82
CA ASP A 17 -20.62 7.71 -6.20
C ASP A 17 -20.36 8.74 -5.09
N LYS A 18 -20.38 8.32 -3.81
CA LYS A 18 -20.12 9.22 -2.67
C LYS A 18 -18.67 9.64 -2.56
N HIS A 19 -17.77 8.82 -3.08
CA HIS A 19 -16.33 9.07 -3.02
C HIS A 19 -15.74 9.41 -4.39
N ASP A 20 -16.61 9.50 -5.43
CA ASP A 20 -16.23 9.76 -6.82
C ASP A 20 -15.03 8.89 -7.27
N GLY A 21 -15.12 7.59 -7.00
CA GLY A 21 -14.05 6.66 -7.35
C GLY A 21 -14.19 5.25 -6.78
N LEU A 22 -13.11 4.49 -6.90
CA LEU A 22 -13.05 3.13 -6.39
C LEU A 22 -12.89 3.14 -4.86
N ALA A 23 -13.82 2.50 -4.18
CA ALA A 23 -13.82 2.30 -2.73
C ALA A 23 -13.55 0.84 -2.37
N ASN A 24 -12.94 0.64 -1.20
CA ASN A 24 -12.65 -0.67 -0.63
C ASN A 24 -13.45 -0.86 0.66
N TYR A 25 -14.36 -1.81 0.67
CA TYR A 25 -15.20 -2.10 1.82
C TYR A 25 -14.82 -3.46 2.43
N ARG A 26 -14.56 -3.51 3.72
CA ARG A 26 -14.33 -4.78 4.42
C ARG A 26 -15.62 -5.58 4.49
N VAL A 27 -15.58 -6.82 3.98
CA VAL A 27 -16.76 -7.68 3.90
C VAL A 27 -17.29 -8.07 5.28
N ASP A 28 -16.41 -8.32 6.24
CA ASP A 28 -16.75 -8.67 7.62
C ASP A 28 -17.43 -7.54 8.43
N ARG A 29 -17.35 -6.30 7.93
CA ARG A 29 -17.98 -5.11 8.53
C ARG A 29 -19.30 -4.72 7.88
N MET A 30 -19.73 -5.46 6.86
CA MET A 30 -20.99 -5.21 6.19
C MET A 30 -22.15 -5.71 7.05
N ASP A 31 -23.18 -4.88 7.23
CA ASP A 31 -24.43 -5.23 7.89
C ASP A 31 -25.60 -5.12 6.93
N LYS A 32 -26.64 -5.92 7.16
CA LYS A 32 -27.91 -5.89 6.38
C LYS A 32 -27.73 -6.04 4.87
N VAL A 33 -26.79 -6.89 4.45
CA VAL A 33 -26.55 -7.18 3.03
C VAL A 33 -27.82 -7.80 2.42
N LYS A 34 -28.26 -7.26 1.27
CA LYS A 34 -29.42 -7.74 0.53
C LYS A 34 -29.10 -7.88 -0.95
N ILE A 35 -29.67 -8.89 -1.58
CA ILE A 35 -29.69 -8.99 -3.03
C ILE A 35 -30.78 -8.04 -3.53
N LEU A 36 -30.40 -7.12 -4.41
CA LEU A 36 -31.36 -6.22 -5.08
C LEU A 36 -31.80 -6.82 -6.42
N GLU A 37 -32.98 -6.45 -6.86
CA GLU A 37 -33.48 -6.82 -8.20
C GLU A 37 -32.86 -5.98 -9.32
N GLU A 38 -32.24 -4.86 -8.94
CA GLU A 38 -31.57 -3.95 -9.85
C GLU A 38 -30.25 -4.54 -10.34
N SER A 39 -30.01 -4.39 -11.65
CA SER A 39 -28.73 -4.82 -12.25
C SER A 39 -27.58 -3.89 -11.86
N ILE A 40 -26.39 -4.46 -11.76
CA ILE A 40 -25.17 -3.68 -11.55
C ILE A 40 -24.93 -2.75 -12.74
N THR A 41 -24.74 -1.47 -12.49
CA THR A 41 -24.28 -0.52 -13.51
C THR A 41 -22.80 -0.78 -13.80
N PRO A 42 -22.43 -1.09 -15.05
CA PRO A 42 -21.02 -1.20 -15.41
C PRO A 42 -20.28 0.12 -15.15
N SER A 43 -19.10 0.04 -14.55
CA SER A 43 -18.25 1.21 -14.35
C SER A 43 -16.96 1.03 -15.15
N PRO A 44 -16.64 1.93 -16.09
CA PRO A 44 -15.40 1.86 -16.87
C PRO A 44 -14.16 1.82 -16.00
N GLU A 45 -14.21 2.48 -14.84
CA GLU A 45 -13.10 2.50 -13.86
C GLU A 45 -12.84 1.11 -13.25
N VAL A 46 -13.87 0.28 -13.13
CA VAL A 46 -13.72 -1.10 -12.62
C VAL A 46 -13.32 -2.04 -13.75
N GLU A 47 -13.92 -1.89 -14.93
CA GLU A 47 -13.68 -2.80 -16.06
C GLU A 47 -12.34 -2.57 -16.75
N GLY A 48 -11.85 -1.31 -16.78
CA GLY A 48 -10.57 -0.92 -17.38
C GLY A 48 -9.37 -1.06 -16.44
N THR A 49 -9.59 -1.36 -15.15
CA THR A 49 -8.51 -1.44 -14.16
C THR A 49 -8.06 -2.89 -14.00
N ASP A 50 -6.76 -3.14 -14.15
CA ASP A 50 -6.16 -4.39 -13.66
C ASP A 50 -6.21 -4.39 -12.13
N LEU A 51 -7.29 -4.98 -11.60
CA LEU A 51 -7.53 -5.05 -10.15
C LEU A 51 -6.43 -5.81 -9.43
N ALA A 52 -5.78 -6.78 -10.09
CA ALA A 52 -4.66 -7.52 -9.52
C ALA A 52 -3.42 -6.63 -9.40
N GLU A 53 -3.15 -5.80 -10.42
CA GLU A 53 -2.05 -4.84 -10.36
C GLU A 53 -2.31 -3.74 -9.33
N ARG A 54 -3.55 -3.22 -9.29
CA ARG A 54 -3.95 -2.24 -8.27
C ARG A 54 -3.81 -2.80 -6.86
N GLN A 55 -4.26 -4.03 -6.62
CA GLN A 55 -4.10 -4.69 -5.32
C GLN A 55 -2.63 -4.80 -4.92
N ARG A 56 -1.77 -5.19 -5.84
CA ARG A 56 -0.34 -5.32 -5.59
C ARG A 56 0.33 -4.00 -5.24
N GLN A 57 -0.17 -2.88 -5.78
CA GLN A 57 0.34 -1.54 -5.50
C GLN A 57 -0.19 -0.98 -4.17
N MET A 58 -1.34 -1.47 -3.70
CA MET A 58 -1.94 -1.01 -2.45
C MET A 58 -1.18 -1.53 -1.25
N PHE A 59 -0.94 -0.64 -0.30
CA PHE A 59 -0.35 -0.97 0.98
C PHE A 59 -1.43 -0.95 2.06
N GLY A 60 -1.99 -2.13 2.38
CA GLY A 60 -3.01 -2.27 3.41
C GLY A 60 -4.36 -1.63 3.08
N MET A 61 -4.81 -1.67 1.81
CA MET A 61 -6.12 -1.15 1.35
C MET A 61 -6.42 0.33 1.67
N PHE A 62 -5.41 1.10 2.06
CA PHE A 62 -5.54 2.54 2.25
C PHE A 62 -5.20 3.29 0.97
N SER A 63 -5.98 4.31 0.67
CA SER A 63 -5.77 5.18 -0.49
C SER A 63 -4.49 5.99 -0.34
N GLY A 64 -3.71 6.10 -1.43
CA GLY A 64 -2.51 6.92 -1.50
C GLY A 64 -2.13 7.14 -2.96
N GLU A 65 -1.38 8.17 -3.21
CA GLU A 65 -0.80 8.41 -4.52
C GLU A 65 0.28 7.35 -4.82
N ILE A 66 0.23 6.77 -6.02
CA ILE A 66 1.27 5.83 -6.47
C ILE A 66 2.55 6.63 -6.75
N LYS A 67 3.62 6.23 -6.09
CA LYS A 67 4.94 6.85 -6.23
C LYS A 67 6.01 5.80 -6.41
N THR A 68 7.00 6.12 -7.21
CA THR A 68 8.24 5.35 -7.27
C THR A 68 9.10 5.74 -6.08
N VAL A 69 9.23 4.82 -5.12
CA VAL A 69 9.99 5.05 -3.89
C VAL A 69 11.30 4.28 -3.94
N THR A 70 12.40 4.93 -3.53
CA THR A 70 13.67 4.26 -3.29
C THR A 70 13.99 4.24 -1.81
N PHE A 71 14.57 3.14 -1.35
CA PHE A 71 14.99 2.98 0.04
C PHE A 71 16.26 2.14 0.13
N GLU A 72 17.03 2.40 1.17
CA GLU A 72 18.13 1.54 1.61
C GLU A 72 17.63 0.61 2.70
N ALA A 73 18.02 -0.64 2.66
CA ALA A 73 17.68 -1.63 3.67
C ALA A 73 18.91 -2.48 4.07
N ASP A 74 18.94 -2.93 5.30
CA ASP A 74 19.90 -3.96 5.74
C ASP A 74 19.69 -5.23 4.88
N ARG A 75 20.77 -5.85 4.44
CA ARG A 75 20.72 -7.05 3.58
C ARG A 75 19.90 -8.20 4.19
N ARG A 76 19.84 -8.28 5.50
CA ARG A 76 19.06 -9.30 6.22
C ARG A 76 17.53 -9.14 6.03
N LEU A 77 17.08 -8.00 5.51
CA LEU A 77 15.66 -7.76 5.21
C LEU A 77 15.25 -8.24 3.82
N ILE A 78 16.12 -8.91 3.06
CA ILE A 78 15.86 -9.30 1.68
C ILE A 78 14.57 -10.13 1.55
N ASP A 79 14.39 -11.14 2.41
CA ASP A 79 13.22 -12.01 2.37
C ASP A 79 11.95 -11.24 2.68
N VAL A 80 11.96 -10.39 3.70
CA VAL A 80 10.82 -9.53 4.08
C VAL A 80 10.43 -8.55 2.96
N ILE A 81 11.43 -8.03 2.25
CA ILE A 81 11.21 -7.14 1.11
C ILE A 81 10.55 -7.91 -0.05
N PHE A 82 11.06 -9.09 -0.37
CA PHE A 82 10.46 -9.94 -1.40
C PHE A 82 9.08 -10.49 -1.02
N ASP A 83 8.87 -10.85 0.23
CA ASP A 83 7.56 -11.27 0.73
C ASP A 83 6.51 -10.16 0.56
N LYS A 84 6.91 -8.89 0.79
CA LYS A 84 6.00 -7.75 0.65
C LYS A 84 5.77 -7.32 -0.79
N PHE A 85 6.81 -7.24 -1.59
CA PHE A 85 6.74 -6.63 -2.92
C PHE A 85 6.85 -7.64 -4.07
N GLY A 86 7.29 -8.86 -3.79
CA GLY A 86 7.54 -9.87 -4.82
C GLY A 86 8.52 -9.38 -5.89
N ASN A 87 8.21 -9.70 -7.15
CA ASN A 87 9.03 -9.30 -8.29
C ASN A 87 8.91 -7.82 -8.69
N ARG A 88 8.11 -7.03 -7.98
CA ARG A 88 7.94 -5.59 -8.24
C ARG A 88 9.06 -4.73 -7.65
N VAL A 89 9.80 -5.26 -6.69
CA VAL A 89 10.96 -4.55 -6.15
C VAL A 89 12.16 -4.76 -7.05
N GLU A 90 12.77 -3.67 -7.46
CA GLU A 90 14.05 -3.66 -8.16
C GLU A 90 15.16 -3.42 -7.15
N ILE A 91 16.12 -4.36 -7.04
CA ILE A 91 17.34 -4.15 -6.29
C ILE A 91 18.40 -3.68 -7.30
N PHE A 92 18.62 -2.36 -7.39
CA PHE A 92 19.52 -1.77 -8.38
C PHE A 92 20.97 -1.66 -7.88
N ARG A 93 21.18 -1.80 -6.58
CA ARG A 93 22.52 -1.85 -5.98
C ARG A 93 22.48 -2.69 -4.70
N ALA A 94 23.50 -3.52 -4.51
CA ALA A 94 23.70 -4.29 -3.30
C ALA A 94 25.19 -4.30 -2.94
N ASP A 95 25.49 -4.12 -1.67
CA ASP A 95 26.83 -4.31 -1.10
C ASP A 95 26.77 -5.39 0.01
N LYS A 96 27.82 -5.50 0.81
CA LYS A 96 27.90 -6.54 1.86
C LYS A 96 26.85 -6.38 2.95
N GLU A 97 26.43 -5.16 3.22
CA GLU A 97 25.55 -4.84 4.35
C GLU A 97 24.20 -4.30 3.92
N LYS A 98 24.11 -3.62 2.77
CA LYS A 98 22.94 -2.89 2.34
C LYS A 98 22.44 -3.26 0.96
N LEU A 99 21.15 -3.12 0.80
CA LEU A 99 20.40 -3.19 -0.46
C LEU A 99 19.84 -1.80 -0.78
N HIS A 100 19.93 -1.41 -2.04
CA HIS A 100 19.26 -0.21 -2.55
C HIS A 100 18.13 -0.66 -3.47
N CYS A 101 16.93 -0.39 -3.04
CA CYS A 101 15.71 -0.90 -3.63
C CYS A 101 14.86 0.21 -4.23
N ARG A 102 14.12 -0.12 -5.29
CA ARG A 102 13.11 0.74 -5.91
C ARG A 102 11.82 -0.04 -6.06
N VAL A 103 10.69 0.60 -5.76
CA VAL A 103 9.37 0.01 -5.89
C VAL A 103 8.32 1.07 -6.22
N GLU A 104 7.33 0.70 -7.04
CA GLU A 104 6.10 1.48 -7.20
C GLU A 104 5.10 1.07 -6.13
N VAL A 105 4.64 2.03 -5.33
CA VAL A 105 3.77 1.76 -4.20
C VAL A 105 2.88 2.96 -3.88
N GLN A 106 1.69 2.70 -3.36
CA GLN A 106 0.89 3.76 -2.75
C GLN A 106 1.59 4.25 -1.47
N ALA A 107 2.19 5.45 -1.57
CA ALA A 107 2.93 6.07 -0.47
C ALA A 107 1.96 6.71 0.53
N GLY A 108 1.29 5.88 1.33
CA GLY A 108 0.34 6.27 2.38
C GLY A 108 0.84 5.94 3.78
N PRO A 109 0.00 6.21 4.82
CA PRO A 109 0.38 5.98 6.22
C PRO A 109 0.83 4.56 6.53
N MET A 110 0.22 3.55 5.90
CA MET A 110 0.58 2.15 6.14
C MET A 110 1.96 1.79 5.57
N PHE A 111 2.30 2.33 4.38
CA PHE A 111 3.64 2.18 3.82
C PHE A 111 4.70 2.82 4.73
N ILE A 112 4.42 4.03 5.23
CA ILE A 112 5.31 4.73 6.16
C ILE A 112 5.49 3.93 7.45
N ALA A 113 4.40 3.43 8.04
CA ALA A 113 4.46 2.59 9.24
C ALA A 113 5.27 1.31 9.01
N TRP A 114 5.08 0.66 7.85
CA TRP A 114 5.88 -0.51 7.47
C TRP A 114 7.37 -0.17 7.35
N CYS A 115 7.73 0.93 6.72
CA CYS A 115 9.12 1.36 6.66
C CYS A 115 9.71 1.58 8.06
N CYS A 116 8.95 2.23 8.96
CA CYS A 116 9.38 2.52 10.32
C CYS A 116 9.45 1.27 11.22
N SER A 117 8.76 0.17 10.88
CA SER A 117 8.78 -1.07 11.67
C SER A 117 10.15 -1.76 11.70
N PHE A 118 11.05 -1.40 10.81
CA PHE A 118 12.41 -1.94 10.73
C PHE A 118 13.46 -1.08 11.45
N ASP A 119 13.00 -0.05 12.17
CA ASP A 119 13.89 0.86 12.91
C ASP A 119 14.95 1.49 11.98
N THR A 120 16.21 1.50 12.37
CA THR A 120 17.33 2.06 11.58
C THR A 120 17.77 1.18 10.40
N ARG A 121 17.19 -0.01 10.27
CA ARG A 121 17.56 -1.00 9.24
C ARG A 121 16.96 -0.73 7.87
N LEU A 122 15.94 0.16 7.78
CA LEU A 122 15.36 0.59 6.52
C LEU A 122 15.24 2.12 6.51
N ARG A 123 15.64 2.75 5.43
CA ARG A 123 15.58 4.20 5.25
C ARG A 123 15.08 4.56 3.87
N VAL A 124 13.97 5.26 3.78
CA VAL A 124 13.50 5.87 2.53
C VAL A 124 14.45 6.97 2.10
N THR A 125 14.86 6.96 0.84
CA THR A 125 15.84 7.91 0.29
C THR A 125 15.24 8.83 -0.79
N SER A 126 14.15 8.42 -1.44
CA SER A 126 13.49 9.18 -2.52
C SER A 126 12.03 8.70 -2.69
N PRO A 127 11.11 9.54 -3.18
CA PRO A 127 11.28 10.96 -3.49
C PRO A 127 11.26 11.83 -2.21
N PRO A 128 11.68 13.11 -2.29
CA PRO A 128 11.69 14.00 -1.13
C PRO A 128 10.34 14.11 -0.42
N SER A 129 9.23 14.09 -1.15
CA SER A 129 7.88 14.12 -0.58
C SER A 129 7.60 12.94 0.35
N VAL A 130 8.06 11.73 0.02
CA VAL A 130 7.89 10.55 0.88
C VAL A 130 8.85 10.59 2.07
N VAL A 131 10.06 11.09 1.88
CA VAL A 131 11.01 11.32 2.98
C VAL A 131 10.42 12.27 4.03
N GLU A 132 9.79 13.38 3.59
CA GLU A 132 9.11 14.30 4.53
C GLU A 132 7.93 13.63 5.24
N MET A 133 7.12 12.81 4.55
CA MET A 133 6.05 12.03 5.20
C MET A 133 6.59 11.12 6.32
N VAL A 134 7.74 10.49 6.11
CA VAL A 134 8.40 9.67 7.14
C VAL A 134 8.82 10.54 8.33
N LYS A 135 9.45 11.68 8.10
CA LYS A 135 9.87 12.61 9.17
C LYS A 135 8.68 13.13 9.97
N GLU A 136 7.60 13.55 9.31
CA GLU A 136 6.38 14.01 9.96
C GLU A 136 5.74 12.89 10.80
N HIS A 137 5.70 11.66 10.28
CA HIS A 137 5.18 10.51 11.02
C HIS A 137 5.98 10.28 12.31
N LEU A 138 7.31 10.22 12.20
CA LEU A 138 8.19 10.00 13.35
C LEU A 138 8.10 11.13 14.37
N THR A 139 8.02 12.38 13.92
CA THR A 139 7.88 13.56 14.80
C THR A 139 6.58 13.49 15.56
N ARG A 140 5.43 13.28 14.89
CA ARG A 140 4.13 13.16 15.55
C ARG A 140 4.06 11.99 16.51
N THR A 141 4.70 10.88 16.17
CA THR A 141 4.76 9.71 17.04
C THR A 141 5.58 10.02 18.29
N LEU A 142 6.75 10.65 18.14
CA LEU A 142 7.61 11.02 19.28
C LEU A 142 6.91 12.01 20.24
N GLU A 143 6.11 12.94 19.72
CA GLU A 143 5.39 13.92 20.54
C GLU A 143 4.40 13.29 21.52
N GLN A 144 3.90 12.09 21.21
CA GLN A 144 2.96 11.37 22.09
C GLN A 144 3.65 10.72 23.31
N TYR A 145 4.98 10.64 23.31
CA TYR A 145 5.77 10.05 24.39
C TYR A 145 6.57 11.09 25.20
N LYS A 146 6.33 12.37 24.96
CA LYS A 146 6.87 13.48 25.76
C LYS A 146 5.92 13.86 26.88
#